data_dada47e70e5abadc93ab5c6372921b83
#
_entry.id   dada47e70e5abadc93ab5c6372921b83
#
_cell.length_a   1.000
_cell.length_b   1.000
_cell.length_c   1.000
_cell.angle_alpha   90.00
_cell.angle_beta   90.00
_cell.angle_gamma   90.00
#
_symmetry.space_group_name_H-M   'P 1'
#
loop_
_entity.id
_entity.type
_entity.pdbx_description
1 polymer ?
#
loop_
_entity_poly.entity_id
_entity_poly.type
_entity_poly.pdbx_seq_one_letter_code
_entity_poly.pdbx_strand_id
1 'polypeptide(L)'
;MTASVTDQVALDRIGQIAINVKDLARAVRYYRDTLGMRFLFEVPNLAFFDCGGVRLMLGPAEKPEFDHPGSVLYYKVADINATFAALKGRDVAFIDEPHLIARMPDHDLWMVFFRDSEGNMLGLMSEVRR
;
A
#
# COMPACT_ATOMS: atom_id res chain seq x y z
N MET A 1 -40.95 -4.19 -0.40
CA MET A 1 -40.45 -4.46 -1.75
C MET A 1 -38.92 -4.43 -1.72
N THR A 2 -38.32 -5.46 -2.30
CA THR A 2 -36.86 -5.59 -2.31
C THR A 2 -36.32 -4.96 -3.60
N ALA A 3 -35.29 -4.10 -3.49
CA ALA A 3 -34.61 -3.56 -4.66
C ALA A 3 -33.94 -4.70 -5.43
N SER A 4 -33.89 -4.61 -6.76
CA SER A 4 -33.16 -5.56 -7.58
C SER A 4 -31.66 -5.38 -7.39
N VAL A 5 -30.86 -6.40 -7.76
CA VAL A 5 -29.40 -6.31 -7.69
C VAL A 5 -28.88 -5.11 -8.49
N THR A 6 -29.48 -4.83 -9.67
CA THR A 6 -29.08 -3.70 -10.52
C THR A 6 -29.35 -2.34 -9.86
N ASP A 7 -30.44 -2.24 -9.06
CA ASP A 7 -30.75 -1.00 -8.34
C ASP A 7 -29.82 -0.76 -7.14
N GLN A 8 -29.12 -1.82 -6.71
CA GLN A 8 -28.23 -1.78 -5.56
C GLN A 8 -26.75 -1.74 -5.95
N VAL A 9 -26.46 -1.62 -7.24
CA VAL A 9 -25.07 -1.60 -7.69
C VAL A 9 -24.38 -0.35 -7.19
N ALA A 10 -23.32 -0.56 -6.40
CA ALA A 10 -22.42 0.50 -5.95
C ALA A 10 -21.05 -0.13 -5.72
N LEU A 11 -20.02 0.42 -6.33
CA LEU A 11 -18.66 -0.07 -6.12
C LEU A 11 -18.08 0.68 -4.93
N ASP A 12 -18.41 0.21 -3.74
CA ASP A 12 -18.12 0.90 -2.48
C ASP A 12 -17.06 0.25 -1.61
N ARG A 13 -16.44 -0.83 -2.09
CA ARG A 13 -15.38 -1.53 -1.35
C ARG A 13 -14.32 -2.05 -2.29
N ILE A 14 -13.06 -1.89 -1.86
CA ILE A 14 -11.94 -2.52 -2.54
C ILE A 14 -11.68 -3.85 -1.86
N GLY A 15 -11.81 -4.96 -2.60
CA GLY A 15 -11.57 -6.28 -2.07
C GLY A 15 -10.12 -6.72 -2.17
N GLN A 16 -9.45 -6.31 -3.24
CA GLN A 16 -8.10 -6.75 -3.51
C GLN A 16 -7.37 -5.75 -4.39
N ILE A 17 -6.07 -5.59 -4.11
CA ILE A 17 -5.16 -4.78 -4.93
C ILE A 17 -4.02 -5.69 -5.36
N ALA A 18 -3.74 -5.71 -6.66
CA ALA A 18 -2.62 -6.48 -7.21
C ALA A 18 -1.44 -5.55 -7.44
N ILE A 19 -0.27 -5.96 -6.96
CA ILE A 19 0.99 -5.24 -7.14
C ILE A 19 1.93 -6.15 -7.91
N ASN A 20 2.44 -5.67 -9.04
CA ASN A 20 3.40 -6.41 -9.85
C ASN A 20 4.75 -6.39 -9.16
N VAL A 21 5.35 -7.58 -9.02
CA VAL A 21 6.68 -7.73 -8.44
C VAL A 21 7.49 -8.65 -9.34
N LYS A 22 8.79 -8.40 -9.42
CA LYS A 22 9.69 -9.19 -10.27
C LYS A 22 10.28 -10.38 -9.54
N ASP A 23 10.56 -10.22 -8.26
CA ASP A 23 11.11 -11.26 -7.39
C ASP A 23 10.15 -11.44 -6.22
N LEU A 24 9.29 -12.46 -6.31
CA LEU A 24 8.25 -12.67 -5.32
C LEU A 24 8.82 -12.95 -3.93
N ALA A 25 9.85 -13.76 -3.82
CA ALA A 25 10.45 -14.09 -2.53
C ALA A 25 11.02 -12.84 -1.85
N ARG A 26 11.69 -11.99 -2.60
CA ARG A 26 12.22 -10.72 -2.10
C ARG A 26 11.08 -9.77 -1.68
N ALA A 27 10.04 -9.69 -2.50
CA ALA A 27 8.88 -8.84 -2.20
C ALA A 27 8.16 -9.31 -0.94
N VAL A 28 7.99 -10.63 -0.78
CA VAL A 28 7.35 -11.18 0.44
C VAL A 28 8.15 -10.79 1.68
N ARG A 29 9.47 -10.94 1.65
CA ARG A 29 10.31 -10.55 2.78
C ARG A 29 10.19 -9.07 3.08
N TYR A 30 10.15 -8.24 2.04
CA TYR A 30 10.03 -6.79 2.20
C TYR A 30 8.70 -6.41 2.85
N TYR A 31 7.60 -6.87 2.30
CA TYR A 31 6.27 -6.50 2.81
C TYR A 31 6.02 -7.07 4.20
N ARG A 32 6.42 -8.31 4.43
CA ARG A 32 6.22 -8.98 5.71
C ARG A 32 7.17 -8.45 6.79
N ASP A 33 8.47 -8.43 6.50
CA ASP A 33 9.49 -8.19 7.53
C ASP A 33 9.87 -6.71 7.64
N THR A 34 9.99 -6.00 6.52
CA THR A 34 10.37 -4.59 6.53
C THR A 34 9.17 -3.69 6.80
N LEU A 35 8.07 -3.89 6.08
CA LEU A 35 6.87 -3.07 6.27
C LEU A 35 5.97 -3.57 7.39
N GLY A 36 6.16 -4.81 7.86
CA GLY A 36 5.36 -5.36 8.95
C GLY A 36 3.92 -5.69 8.58
N MET A 37 3.66 -5.91 7.30
CA MET A 37 2.31 -6.21 6.83
C MET A 37 1.95 -7.66 7.14
N ARG A 38 0.69 -7.91 7.48
CA ARG A 38 0.22 -9.24 7.86
C ARG A 38 0.22 -10.18 6.66
N PHE A 39 1.10 -11.17 6.69
CA PHE A 39 1.15 -12.22 5.68
C PHE A 39 0.00 -13.21 5.88
N LEU A 40 -0.70 -13.55 4.80
CA LEU A 40 -1.79 -14.53 4.86
C LEU A 40 -1.34 -15.90 4.37
N PHE A 41 -0.98 -16.00 3.10
CA PHE A 41 -0.54 -17.27 2.51
C PHE A 41 0.12 -17.01 1.16
N GLU A 42 0.76 -18.05 0.66
CA GLU A 42 1.43 -18.05 -0.62
C GLU A 42 1.00 -19.27 -1.43
N VAL A 43 0.77 -19.08 -2.72
CA VAL A 43 0.57 -20.15 -3.69
C VAL A 43 1.63 -19.98 -4.78
N PRO A 44 1.76 -20.89 -5.75
CA PRO A 44 2.78 -20.69 -6.79
C PRO A 44 2.60 -19.35 -7.50
N ASN A 45 3.66 -18.52 -7.48
CA ASN A 45 3.77 -17.21 -8.12
C ASN A 45 2.89 -16.11 -7.53
N LEU A 46 2.18 -16.34 -6.42
CA LEU A 46 1.36 -15.31 -5.79
C LEU A 46 1.51 -15.35 -4.27
N ALA A 47 1.56 -14.18 -3.66
CA ALA A 47 1.55 -14.04 -2.21
C ALA A 47 0.45 -13.08 -1.80
N PHE A 48 -0.18 -13.34 -0.66
CA PHE A 48 -1.33 -12.58 -0.20
C PHE A 48 -1.09 -12.02 1.18
N PHE A 49 -1.47 -10.76 1.36
CA PHE A 49 -1.35 -10.02 2.62
C PHE A 49 -2.70 -9.40 2.97
N ASP A 50 -2.93 -9.18 4.24
CA ASP A 50 -4.06 -8.40 4.72
C ASP A 50 -3.58 -7.01 5.11
N CYS A 51 -4.19 -5.99 4.52
CA CYS A 51 -3.90 -4.61 4.84
C CYS A 51 -5.19 -3.92 5.22
N GLY A 52 -5.51 -3.96 6.53
CA GLY A 52 -6.71 -3.31 7.05
C GLY A 52 -8.01 -3.83 6.47
N GLY A 53 -8.07 -5.11 6.11
CA GLY A 53 -9.25 -5.71 5.49
C GLY A 53 -9.22 -5.74 3.97
N VAL A 54 -8.28 -5.04 3.34
CA VAL A 54 -8.06 -5.12 1.89
C VAL A 54 -6.94 -6.12 1.64
N ARG A 55 -7.18 -7.08 0.75
CA ARG A 55 -6.18 -8.08 0.39
C ARG A 55 -5.18 -7.47 -0.58
N LEU A 56 -3.90 -7.57 -0.26
CA LEU A 56 -2.83 -7.27 -1.20
C LEU A 56 -2.33 -8.57 -1.82
N MET A 57 -2.24 -8.60 -3.16
CA MET A 57 -1.71 -9.74 -3.89
C MET A 57 -0.43 -9.32 -4.59
N LEU A 58 0.67 -9.99 -4.28
CA LEU A 58 1.95 -9.76 -4.93
C LEU A 58 2.22 -10.89 -5.91
N GLY A 59 2.70 -10.56 -7.09
CA GLY A 59 3.06 -11.57 -8.09
C GLY A 59 3.54 -10.92 -9.37
N PRO A 60 4.13 -11.70 -10.29
CA PRO A 60 4.50 -11.19 -11.59
C PRO A 60 3.26 -10.85 -12.41
N ALA A 61 3.40 -9.92 -13.36
CA ALA A 61 2.31 -9.59 -14.27
C ALA A 61 1.93 -10.84 -15.08
N GLU A 62 0.65 -11.20 -15.10
CA GLU A 62 0.16 -12.39 -15.82
C GLU A 62 0.27 -12.23 -17.33
N LYS A 63 0.18 -10.98 -17.80
CA LYS A 63 0.24 -10.64 -19.23
C LYS A 63 1.07 -9.38 -19.40
N PRO A 64 1.75 -9.22 -20.57
CA PRO A 64 2.54 -8.02 -20.83
C PRO A 64 1.73 -6.71 -20.68
N GLU A 65 0.45 -6.73 -21.00
CA GLU A 65 -0.41 -5.54 -20.88
C GLU A 65 -0.64 -5.12 -19.42
N PHE A 66 -0.44 -6.04 -18.45
CA PHE A 66 -0.55 -5.74 -17.04
C PHE A 66 0.81 -5.37 -16.40
N ASP A 67 1.90 -5.46 -17.17
CA ASP A 67 3.24 -5.13 -16.69
C ASP A 67 3.52 -3.64 -16.90
N HIS A 68 2.96 -2.83 -16.04
CA HIS A 68 3.10 -1.37 -16.07
C HIS A 68 3.07 -0.84 -14.64
N PRO A 69 3.55 0.39 -14.42
CA PRO A 69 3.42 1.01 -13.11
C PRO A 69 1.95 1.10 -12.70
N GLY A 70 1.68 0.69 -11.48
CA GLY A 70 0.34 0.76 -10.92
C GLY A 70 0.06 2.09 -10.23
N SER A 71 -1.09 2.17 -9.60
CA SER A 71 -1.44 3.32 -8.77
C SER A 71 -0.53 3.37 -7.55
N VAL A 72 -0.29 4.56 -7.03
CA VAL A 72 0.47 4.74 -5.79
C VAL A 72 -0.45 4.42 -4.61
N LEU A 73 -0.03 3.50 -3.75
CA LEU A 73 -0.77 3.19 -2.53
C LEU A 73 -0.25 4.06 -1.40
N TYR A 74 -1.16 4.67 -0.65
CA TYR A 74 -0.85 5.50 0.50
C TYR A 74 -1.27 4.75 1.75
N TYR A 75 -0.30 4.46 2.62
CA TYR A 75 -0.55 3.78 3.90
C TYR A 75 -0.74 4.85 4.97
N LYS A 76 -1.89 4.84 5.62
CA LYS A 76 -2.20 5.79 6.66
C LYS A 76 -1.56 5.33 7.97
N VAL A 77 -0.79 6.23 8.60
CA VAL A 77 -0.12 5.97 9.87
C VAL A 77 -0.48 7.06 10.87
N ALA A 78 -0.41 6.73 12.16
CA ALA A 78 -0.75 7.66 13.22
C ALA A 78 0.31 8.75 13.38
N ASP A 79 1.59 8.37 13.32
CA ASP A 79 2.73 9.28 13.50
C ASP A 79 3.71 9.06 12.35
N ILE A 80 3.65 9.96 11.37
CA ILE A 80 4.47 9.80 10.15
C ILE A 80 5.96 9.96 10.45
N ASN A 81 6.33 10.82 11.40
CA ASN A 81 7.74 11.04 11.72
C ASN A 81 8.34 9.80 12.39
N ALA A 82 7.61 9.19 13.33
CA ALA A 82 8.04 7.97 13.99
C ALA A 82 8.13 6.80 13.01
N THR A 83 7.13 6.65 12.14
CA THR A 83 7.11 5.59 11.11
C THR A 83 8.24 5.79 10.11
N PHE A 84 8.45 7.02 9.65
CA PHE A 84 9.56 7.36 8.75
C PHE A 84 10.91 6.96 9.36
N ALA A 85 11.15 7.34 10.61
CA ALA A 85 12.41 7.04 11.29
C ALA A 85 12.60 5.52 11.44
N ALA A 86 11.56 4.79 11.82
CA ALA A 86 11.61 3.34 11.99
C ALA A 86 11.93 2.64 10.66
N LEU A 87 11.23 3.02 9.59
CA LEU A 87 11.43 2.40 8.28
C LEU A 87 12.78 2.78 7.67
N LYS A 88 13.23 4.01 7.89
CA LYS A 88 14.55 4.44 7.46
C LYS A 88 15.65 3.61 8.14
N GLY A 89 15.45 3.27 9.41
CA GLY A 89 16.33 2.37 10.15
C GLY A 89 16.32 0.93 9.62
N ARG A 90 15.31 0.56 8.85
CA ARG A 90 15.22 -0.74 8.17
C ARG A 90 15.63 -0.66 6.69
N ASP A 91 16.36 0.39 6.33
CA ASP A 91 16.89 0.61 4.98
C ASP A 91 15.82 0.81 3.90
N VAL A 92 14.66 1.32 4.26
CA VAL A 92 13.65 1.69 3.27
C VAL A 92 14.14 2.86 2.44
N ALA A 93 13.97 2.77 1.13
CA ALA A 93 14.47 3.75 0.16
C ALA A 93 13.48 4.93 0.02
N PHE A 94 13.51 5.86 0.97
CA PHE A 94 12.71 7.09 0.88
C PHE A 94 13.28 8.01 -0.18
N ILE A 95 12.38 8.67 -0.93
CA ILE A 95 12.77 9.65 -1.96
C ILE A 95 12.69 11.09 -1.45
N ASP A 96 12.04 11.30 -0.32
CA ASP A 96 11.90 12.62 0.31
C ASP A 96 11.74 12.45 1.82
N GLU A 97 11.41 13.52 2.51
CA GLU A 97 11.14 13.53 3.95
C GLU A 97 9.68 13.90 4.20
N PRO A 98 9.12 13.54 5.39
CA PRO A 98 7.75 13.94 5.71
C PRO A 98 7.56 15.44 5.54
N HIS A 99 6.53 15.82 4.80
CA HIS A 99 6.23 17.22 4.52
C HIS A 99 4.73 17.48 4.49
N LEU A 100 4.38 18.73 4.76
CA LEU A 100 2.98 19.17 4.75
C LEU A 100 2.48 19.24 3.32
N ILE A 101 1.36 18.56 3.06
CA ILE A 101 0.70 18.58 1.75
C ILE A 101 -0.40 19.65 1.74
N ALA A 102 -1.26 19.64 2.77
CA ALA A 102 -2.43 20.53 2.80
C ALA A 102 -2.91 20.73 4.23
N ARG A 103 -3.42 21.92 4.50
CA ARG A 103 -4.13 22.22 5.74
C ARG A 103 -5.62 22.03 5.47
N MET A 104 -6.18 20.98 6.04
CA MET A 104 -7.59 20.67 5.92
C MET A 104 -8.36 21.33 7.08
N PRO A 105 -9.71 21.37 7.02
CA PRO A 105 -10.47 22.06 8.07
C PRO A 105 -10.19 21.57 9.50
N ASP A 106 -9.96 20.27 9.70
CA ASP A 106 -9.80 19.66 11.02
C ASP A 106 -8.46 18.99 11.25
N HIS A 107 -7.61 18.94 10.22
CA HIS A 107 -6.30 18.29 10.33
C HIS A 107 -5.32 18.82 9.29
N ASP A 108 -4.04 18.57 9.53
CA ASP A 108 -2.98 18.80 8.57
C ASP A 108 -2.61 17.45 7.93
N LEU A 109 -2.55 17.41 6.60
CA LEU A 109 -2.21 16.20 5.85
C LEU A 109 -0.72 16.22 5.54
N TRP A 110 -0.02 15.19 6.01
CA TRP A 110 1.42 14.99 5.80
C TRP A 110 1.64 13.74 4.98
N MET A 111 2.68 13.75 4.15
CA MET A 111 3.06 12.61 3.31
C MET A 111 4.57 12.49 3.21
N VAL A 112 5.01 11.26 2.88
CA VAL A 112 6.37 10.95 2.48
C VAL A 112 6.33 9.75 1.53
N PHE A 113 7.23 9.71 0.55
CA PHE A 113 7.21 8.68 -0.49
C PHE A 113 8.46 7.80 -0.44
N PHE A 114 8.28 6.55 -0.82
CA PHE A 114 9.37 5.58 -0.86
C PHE A 114 9.12 4.54 -1.94
N ARG A 115 10.14 3.77 -2.27
CA ARG A 115 10.01 2.66 -3.22
C ARG A 115 10.12 1.35 -2.46
N ASP A 116 9.31 0.37 -2.89
CA ASP A 116 9.43 -0.97 -2.34
C ASP A 116 10.64 -1.70 -2.93
N SER A 117 10.83 -2.98 -2.57
CA SER A 117 11.95 -3.80 -3.05
C SER A 117 11.95 -4.00 -4.56
N GLU A 118 10.82 -3.76 -5.21
CA GLU A 118 10.62 -3.99 -6.64
C GLU A 118 10.55 -2.70 -7.44
N GLY A 119 10.79 -1.54 -6.78
CA GLY A 119 10.77 -0.25 -7.44
C GLY A 119 9.40 0.39 -7.52
N ASN A 120 8.37 -0.19 -6.92
CA ASN A 120 7.04 0.40 -6.90
C ASN A 120 7.00 1.61 -5.97
N MET A 121 6.36 2.69 -6.41
CA MET A 121 6.19 3.90 -5.59
C MET A 121 5.08 3.69 -4.58
N LEU A 122 5.39 3.96 -3.32
CA LEU A 122 4.45 3.90 -2.20
C LEU A 122 4.51 5.20 -1.41
N GLY A 123 3.46 5.49 -0.65
CA GLY A 123 3.40 6.66 0.21
C GLY A 123 2.97 6.31 1.62
N LEU A 124 3.47 7.07 2.58
CA LEU A 124 2.88 7.14 3.91
C LEU A 124 2.09 8.43 4.00
N MET A 125 0.98 8.41 4.71
CA MET A 125 0.19 9.59 4.99
C MET A 125 -0.23 9.63 6.44
N SER A 126 -0.34 10.83 6.99
CA SER A 126 -0.81 11.05 8.35
C SER A 126 -1.73 12.27 8.37
N GLU A 127 -2.82 12.16 9.09
CA GLU A 127 -3.76 13.25 9.33
C GLU A 127 -3.57 13.72 10.76
N VAL A 128 -2.85 14.84 10.92
CA VAL A 128 -2.52 15.38 12.23
C VAL A 128 -3.63 16.33 12.65
N ARG A 129 -4.44 15.91 13.61
CA ARG A 129 -5.57 16.69 14.10
C ARG A 129 -5.10 17.96 14.81
N ARG A 130 -5.86 19.05 14.58
CA ARG A 130 -5.66 20.33 15.26
C ARG A 130 -6.66 20.53 16.37
#